data_0acf010fe674ede4c960cd45660cd623
#
_entry.id   0acf010fe674ede4c960cd45660cd623
#
_cell.length_a   1.000
_cell.length_b   1.000
_cell.length_c   1.000
_cell.angle_alpha   90.00
_cell.angle_beta   90.00
_cell.angle_gamma   90.00
#
_symmetry.space_group_name_H-M   'P 1'
#
loop_
_entity.id
_entity.type
_entity.pdbx_description
1 polymer ?
#
loop_
_entity_poly.entity_id
_entity_poly.type
_entity_poly.pdbx_seq_one_letter_code
_entity_poly.pdbx_strand_id
1 'polypeptide(L)'
;FSPEDLEKIKAEMKKIVKSGLELERVELSPEEAEKKLEEMNEPYKVELVKEHSDKGEHITFYKQGEFIDLCAGPHLMSVAPIKAIELTACTGAYWRGDANNAQLCRVYGVAFPKASMLEEHLKKLEEAKLRDHNKLGRELEYFTTVDYVGQGLPILLPKGARVVQLLQRWVEDVEQSKGCLLTKTPLLAKRDLYKISGHWDHYLDGMFVLGDPHDEEKECFALRPMTCPFQYQVYLNKQRSYRDLPMRLTETSTLFRNEASGEMHGLIRVRQFTISEGHYILRPDQLEQEFKGCHELAKYFLDTVGLLENCTFRFSQWDPENKNNKYEGTKEQWEESQAVMKTILDDLDVDYEIGIDEAAFYGPKLDIQYKNVFGKEDTIVTIQIDMLLAERFGMYYIDKDGQKKLPYIIHRTSLGCFERTLAYMIERFAGVMPLWLAPEQIRLLPIKEGNVEYAQGIADRLTSLGMRVTVDSRDENIGPKIKAARLERIPYILVIGDN
;
A
#
# COMPACT_ATOMS: atom_id res chain seq x y z
N PHE A 1 -23.60 11.80 17.79
CA PHE A 1 -22.72 12.16 18.91
C PHE A 1 -21.86 13.36 18.53
N SER A 2 -21.58 14.20 19.53
CA SER A 2 -20.71 15.36 19.44
C SER A 2 -19.42 15.14 20.27
N PRO A 3 -18.39 15.99 20.14
CA PRO A 3 -17.23 15.94 21.03
C PRO A 3 -17.58 16.05 22.52
N GLU A 4 -18.63 16.77 22.86
CA GLU A 4 -19.13 16.91 24.25
C GLU A 4 -19.71 15.59 24.81
N ASP A 5 -20.29 14.78 23.94
CA ASP A 5 -20.84 13.48 24.32
C ASP A 5 -19.71 12.47 24.63
N LEU A 6 -18.53 12.60 23.97
CA LEU A 6 -17.40 11.74 24.22
C LEU A 6 -16.93 11.81 25.67
N GLU A 7 -16.93 12.99 26.31
CA GLU A 7 -16.55 13.11 27.72
C GLU A 7 -17.57 12.43 28.65
N LYS A 8 -18.87 12.48 28.32
CA LYS A 8 -19.92 11.77 29.07
C LYS A 8 -19.75 10.25 28.93
N ILE A 9 -19.56 9.77 27.68
CA ILE A 9 -19.33 8.37 27.39
C ILE A 9 -18.08 7.85 28.13
N LYS A 10 -16.99 8.60 28.07
CA LYS A 10 -15.73 8.26 28.76
C LYS A 10 -15.91 8.20 30.29
N ALA A 11 -16.68 9.11 30.86
CA ALA A 11 -16.99 9.11 32.28
C ALA A 11 -17.77 7.85 32.69
N GLU A 12 -18.75 7.41 31.87
CA GLU A 12 -19.52 6.19 32.12
C GLU A 12 -18.64 4.93 31.93
N MET A 13 -17.83 4.87 30.90
CA MET A 13 -16.86 3.79 30.68
C MET A 13 -15.93 3.61 31.89
N LYS A 14 -15.46 4.71 32.51
CA LYS A 14 -14.64 4.66 33.73
C LYS A 14 -15.37 4.05 34.92
N LYS A 15 -16.68 4.25 35.04
CA LYS A 15 -17.49 3.61 36.09
C LYS A 15 -17.63 2.10 35.83
N ILE A 16 -17.92 1.72 34.59
CA ILE A 16 -18.01 0.32 34.17
C ILE A 16 -16.70 -0.42 34.45
N VAL A 17 -15.56 0.17 34.07
CA VAL A 17 -14.24 -0.41 34.35
C VAL A 17 -14.01 -0.61 35.86
N LYS A 18 -14.37 0.36 36.68
CA LYS A 18 -14.25 0.26 38.16
C LYS A 18 -15.12 -0.86 38.74
N SER A 19 -16.21 -1.24 38.11
CA SER A 19 -17.07 -2.33 38.55
C SER A 19 -16.44 -3.71 38.44
N GLY A 20 -15.39 -3.86 37.57
CA GLY A 20 -14.69 -5.12 37.41
C GLY A 20 -15.51 -6.23 36.74
N LEU A 21 -16.61 -5.89 36.05
CA LEU A 21 -17.52 -6.84 35.44
C LEU A 21 -16.77 -7.83 34.50
N GLU A 22 -17.20 -9.07 34.55
CA GLU A 22 -16.77 -10.12 33.63
C GLU A 22 -17.51 -10.00 32.30
N LEU A 23 -16.87 -10.47 31.21
CA LEU A 23 -17.46 -10.61 29.88
C LEU A 23 -17.68 -12.10 29.59
N GLU A 24 -18.95 -12.47 29.36
CA GLU A 24 -19.37 -13.82 29.09
C GLU A 24 -19.65 -13.97 27.57
N ARG A 25 -19.01 -14.95 26.93
CA ARG A 25 -19.30 -15.30 25.54
C ARG A 25 -20.53 -16.20 25.50
N VAL A 26 -21.53 -15.79 24.73
CA VAL A 26 -22.77 -16.51 24.52
C VAL A 26 -22.91 -16.84 23.05
N GLU A 27 -23.17 -18.11 22.71
CA GLU A 27 -23.43 -18.56 21.34
C GLU A 27 -24.93 -18.79 21.20
N LEU A 28 -25.54 -18.25 20.14
CA LEU A 28 -26.96 -18.35 19.86
C LEU A 28 -27.17 -18.95 18.47
N SER A 29 -28.30 -19.64 18.27
CA SER A 29 -28.72 -20.00 16.92
C SER A 29 -29.09 -18.73 16.12
N PRO A 30 -29.00 -18.76 14.77
CA PRO A 30 -29.38 -17.61 13.96
C PRO A 30 -30.79 -17.08 14.30
N GLU A 31 -31.76 -17.95 14.49
CA GLU A 31 -33.15 -17.60 14.82
C GLU A 31 -33.25 -16.91 16.19
N GLU A 32 -32.55 -17.43 17.19
CA GLU A 32 -32.52 -16.82 18.53
C GLU A 32 -31.81 -15.45 18.49
N ALA A 33 -30.74 -15.34 17.72
CA ALA A 33 -29.99 -14.10 17.54
C ALA A 33 -30.81 -13.01 16.85
N GLU A 34 -31.49 -13.34 15.73
CA GLU A 34 -32.38 -12.43 15.03
C GLU A 34 -33.49 -11.92 15.96
N LYS A 35 -34.23 -12.82 16.60
CA LYS A 35 -35.29 -12.46 17.51
C LYS A 35 -34.81 -11.53 18.63
N LYS A 36 -33.67 -11.85 19.22
CA LYS A 36 -33.06 -11.02 20.28
C LYS A 36 -32.73 -9.62 19.80
N LEU A 37 -32.14 -9.48 18.63
CA LEU A 37 -31.78 -8.19 18.05
C LEU A 37 -32.97 -7.38 17.58
N GLU A 38 -34.06 -8.05 17.12
CA GLU A 38 -35.34 -7.40 16.84
C GLU A 38 -35.97 -6.82 18.12
N GLU A 39 -35.97 -7.59 19.24
CA GLU A 39 -36.43 -7.13 20.55
C GLU A 39 -35.61 -5.93 21.06
N MET A 40 -34.32 -5.89 20.73
CA MET A 40 -33.41 -4.78 21.05
C MET A 40 -33.52 -3.58 20.08
N ASN A 41 -34.30 -3.68 19.00
CA ASN A 41 -34.43 -2.69 17.94
C ASN A 41 -33.08 -2.35 17.25
N GLU A 42 -32.30 -3.39 16.91
CA GLU A 42 -30.99 -3.32 16.28
C GLU A 42 -31.01 -3.81 14.80
N PRO A 43 -31.66 -3.09 13.87
CA PRO A 43 -31.95 -3.58 12.52
C PRO A 43 -30.66 -3.88 11.72
N TYR A 44 -29.61 -3.11 11.91
CA TYR A 44 -28.32 -3.32 11.23
C TYR A 44 -27.65 -4.63 11.67
N LYS A 45 -27.81 -5.01 12.94
CA LYS A 45 -27.24 -6.26 13.47
C LYS A 45 -28.05 -7.48 13.04
N VAL A 46 -29.38 -7.34 12.87
CA VAL A 46 -30.22 -8.38 12.26
C VAL A 46 -29.74 -8.71 10.85
N GLU A 47 -29.43 -7.68 10.05
CA GLU A 47 -28.89 -7.86 8.71
C GLU A 47 -27.53 -8.60 8.73
N LEU A 48 -26.64 -8.26 9.68
CA LEU A 48 -25.36 -8.94 9.85
C LEU A 48 -25.52 -10.42 10.24
N VAL A 49 -26.45 -10.74 11.16
CA VAL A 49 -26.72 -12.14 11.55
C VAL A 49 -27.15 -12.97 10.35
N LYS A 50 -28.03 -12.45 9.49
CA LYS A 50 -28.46 -13.16 8.27
C LYS A 50 -27.26 -13.45 7.35
N GLU A 51 -26.43 -12.45 7.12
CA GLU A 51 -25.26 -12.59 6.26
C GLU A 51 -24.25 -13.62 6.82
N HIS A 52 -23.98 -13.60 8.14
CA HIS A 52 -23.08 -14.56 8.77
C HIS A 52 -23.68 -15.97 8.79
N SER A 53 -24.99 -16.07 9.02
CA SER A 53 -25.69 -17.34 8.94
C SER A 53 -25.66 -17.97 7.56
N ASP A 54 -25.86 -17.17 6.50
CA ASP A 54 -25.80 -17.63 5.11
C ASP A 54 -24.39 -18.16 4.73
N LYS A 55 -23.35 -17.64 5.39
CA LYS A 55 -21.98 -18.12 5.27
C LYS A 55 -21.65 -19.33 6.17
N GLY A 56 -22.59 -19.77 6.99
CA GLY A 56 -22.39 -20.87 7.94
C GLY A 56 -21.47 -20.52 9.13
N GLU A 57 -21.34 -19.24 9.45
CA GLU A 57 -20.50 -18.78 10.56
C GLU A 57 -21.24 -18.89 11.90
N HIS A 58 -20.48 -19.07 13.00
CA HIS A 58 -21.04 -19.10 14.35
C HIS A 58 -21.47 -17.70 14.80
N ILE A 59 -22.69 -17.59 15.29
CA ILE A 59 -23.24 -16.33 15.80
C ILE A 59 -22.96 -16.21 17.30
N THR A 60 -22.13 -15.25 17.67
CA THR A 60 -21.71 -15.04 19.07
C THR A 60 -22.08 -13.66 19.58
N PHE A 61 -22.38 -13.61 20.86
CA PHE A 61 -22.64 -12.41 21.64
C PHE A 61 -21.69 -12.33 22.82
N TYR A 62 -21.45 -11.13 23.30
CA TYR A 62 -20.77 -10.92 24.58
C TYR A 62 -21.69 -10.18 25.54
N LYS A 63 -21.80 -10.72 26.75
CA LYS A 63 -22.61 -10.17 27.83
C LYS A 63 -21.73 -9.57 28.90
N GLN A 64 -22.07 -8.37 29.35
CA GLN A 64 -21.40 -7.66 30.42
C GLN A 64 -22.45 -7.10 31.41
N GLY A 65 -22.66 -7.79 32.52
CA GLY A 65 -23.77 -7.46 33.42
C GLY A 65 -25.12 -7.63 32.71
N GLU A 66 -25.91 -6.56 32.63
CA GLU A 66 -27.18 -6.56 31.90
C GLU A 66 -27.05 -6.27 30.40
N PHE A 67 -25.91 -5.70 29.98
CA PHE A 67 -25.66 -5.40 28.56
C PHE A 67 -25.23 -6.65 27.81
N ILE A 68 -25.76 -6.85 26.63
CA ILE A 68 -25.39 -7.92 25.70
C ILE A 68 -25.38 -7.40 24.27
N ASP A 69 -24.37 -7.79 23.49
CA ASP A 69 -24.29 -7.36 22.11
C ASP A 69 -23.68 -8.42 21.18
N LEU A 70 -24.01 -8.33 19.88
CA LEU A 70 -23.46 -9.16 18.81
C LEU A 70 -21.97 -8.83 18.64
N CYS A 71 -21.10 -9.82 18.78
CA CYS A 71 -19.67 -9.65 18.58
C CYS A 71 -18.97 -11.00 18.35
N ALA A 72 -18.07 -11.04 17.36
CA ALA A 72 -17.25 -12.23 17.10
C ALA A 72 -16.16 -12.45 18.17
N GLY A 73 -15.73 -11.39 18.86
CA GLY A 73 -14.63 -11.44 19.83
C GLY A 73 -13.25 -11.54 19.13
N PRO A 74 -12.20 -11.95 19.86
CA PRO A 74 -12.18 -12.20 21.29
C PRO A 74 -12.27 -10.93 22.16
N HIS A 75 -12.72 -11.09 23.40
CA HIS A 75 -12.73 -10.02 24.40
C HIS A 75 -11.88 -10.40 25.62
N LEU A 76 -11.56 -9.39 26.45
CA LEU A 76 -11.02 -9.63 27.77
C LEU A 76 -12.00 -10.46 28.62
N MET A 77 -11.50 -11.28 29.52
CA MET A 77 -12.35 -12.05 30.44
C MET A 77 -13.10 -11.13 31.43
N SER A 78 -12.52 -9.99 31.74
CA SER A 78 -13.16 -8.95 32.54
C SER A 78 -12.55 -7.57 32.22
N VAL A 79 -13.24 -6.50 32.62
CA VAL A 79 -12.72 -5.12 32.47
C VAL A 79 -11.74 -4.71 33.57
N ALA A 80 -11.53 -5.54 34.61
CA ALA A 80 -10.66 -5.24 35.74
C ALA A 80 -9.19 -4.89 35.37
N PRO A 81 -8.56 -5.48 34.34
CA PRO A 81 -7.22 -5.12 33.89
C PRO A 81 -7.11 -3.72 33.30
N ILE A 82 -8.20 -3.13 32.82
CA ILE A 82 -8.18 -1.80 32.21
C ILE A 82 -7.98 -0.75 33.33
N LYS A 83 -6.98 0.11 33.20
CA LYS A 83 -6.70 1.19 34.17
C LYS A 83 -6.78 2.59 33.55
N ALA A 84 -6.65 2.69 32.25
CA ALA A 84 -6.68 3.96 31.53
C ALA A 84 -7.44 3.83 30.20
N ILE A 85 -8.32 4.78 29.92
CA ILE A 85 -9.15 4.82 28.71
C ILE A 85 -9.11 6.24 28.15
N GLU A 86 -9.03 6.35 26.84
CA GLU A 86 -9.22 7.61 26.12
C GLU A 86 -10.10 7.38 24.89
N LEU A 87 -11.04 8.29 24.62
CA LEU A 87 -11.79 8.35 23.37
C LEU A 87 -11.07 9.34 22.44
N THR A 88 -10.65 8.87 21.29
CA THR A 88 -9.72 9.60 20.41
C THR A 88 -10.39 10.31 19.25
N ALA A 89 -11.55 9.84 18.80
CA ALA A 89 -12.29 10.44 17.70
C ALA A 89 -13.76 10.02 17.68
N CYS A 90 -14.58 10.87 17.03
CA CYS A 90 -15.93 10.56 16.63
C CYS A 90 -16.10 11.01 15.17
N THR A 91 -16.39 10.09 14.25
CA THR A 91 -16.49 10.37 12.82
C THR A 91 -17.78 9.79 12.25
N GLY A 92 -18.32 10.45 11.21
CA GLY A 92 -19.39 9.88 10.40
C GLY A 92 -18.86 8.67 9.59
N ALA A 93 -19.67 7.63 9.48
CA ALA A 93 -19.40 6.48 8.64
C ALA A 93 -20.72 5.99 8.00
N TYR A 94 -20.71 5.78 6.69
CA TYR A 94 -21.86 5.20 6.03
C TYR A 94 -21.94 3.70 6.31
N TRP A 95 -23.16 3.19 6.49
CA TRP A 95 -23.38 1.76 6.64
C TRP A 95 -22.81 1.00 5.44
N ARG A 96 -21.98 -0.01 5.70
CA ARG A 96 -21.25 -0.79 4.69
C ARG A 96 -20.32 0.04 3.78
N GLY A 97 -19.96 1.26 4.16
CA GLY A 97 -19.08 2.11 3.35
C GLY A 97 -19.75 2.72 2.10
N ASP A 98 -21.03 2.48 1.89
CA ASP A 98 -21.79 3.03 0.75
C ASP A 98 -22.43 4.37 1.11
N ALA A 99 -22.12 5.42 0.36
CA ALA A 99 -22.64 6.77 0.57
C ALA A 99 -24.18 6.88 0.39
N ASN A 100 -24.81 5.90 -0.25
CA ASN A 100 -26.26 5.84 -0.39
C ASN A 100 -26.97 5.27 0.86
N ASN A 101 -26.22 4.64 1.75
CA ASN A 101 -26.74 4.07 2.98
C ASN A 101 -26.79 5.08 4.13
N ALA A 102 -27.40 4.69 5.25
CA ALA A 102 -27.50 5.52 6.44
C ALA A 102 -26.14 5.93 6.98
N GLN A 103 -26.01 7.20 7.32
CA GLN A 103 -24.81 7.71 7.99
C GLN A 103 -24.88 7.42 9.48
N LEU A 104 -23.92 6.65 9.98
CA LEU A 104 -23.73 6.31 11.38
C LEU A 104 -22.61 7.12 11.99
N CYS A 105 -22.52 7.14 13.31
CA CYS A 105 -21.42 7.74 14.03
C CYS A 105 -20.50 6.64 14.60
N ARG A 106 -19.22 6.70 14.30
CA ARG A 106 -18.20 5.78 14.81
C ARG A 106 -17.33 6.47 15.84
N VAL A 107 -17.34 5.96 17.06
CA VAL A 107 -16.50 6.43 18.16
C VAL A 107 -15.27 5.54 18.27
N TYR A 108 -14.09 6.14 18.30
CA TYR A 108 -12.81 5.47 18.47
C TYR A 108 -12.27 5.71 19.88
N GLY A 109 -11.64 4.69 20.44
CA GLY A 109 -11.01 4.79 21.73
C GLY A 109 -9.92 3.76 21.93
N VAL A 110 -9.10 3.98 22.95
CA VAL A 110 -8.01 3.09 23.34
C VAL A 110 -8.06 2.83 24.83
N ALA A 111 -7.66 1.62 25.25
CA ALA A 111 -7.62 1.21 26.64
C ALA A 111 -6.28 0.53 26.96
N PHE A 112 -5.73 0.83 28.14
CA PHE A 112 -4.43 0.31 28.58
C PHE A 112 -4.48 -0.16 30.03
N PRO A 113 -3.63 -1.14 30.42
CA PRO A 113 -3.53 -1.62 31.80
C PRO A 113 -2.76 -0.66 32.71
N LYS A 114 -2.13 0.41 32.17
CA LYS A 114 -1.41 1.43 32.93
C LYS A 114 -1.62 2.81 32.30
N ALA A 115 -1.73 3.85 33.13
CA ALA A 115 -1.86 5.23 32.66
C ALA A 115 -0.64 5.71 31.84
N SER A 116 0.58 5.31 32.25
CA SER A 116 1.81 5.66 31.52
C SER A 116 1.84 5.09 30.10
N MET A 117 1.27 3.90 29.88
CA MET A 117 1.17 3.31 28.54
C MET A 117 0.19 4.09 27.65
N LEU A 118 -0.92 4.56 28.23
CA LEU A 118 -1.86 5.42 27.52
C LEU A 118 -1.21 6.75 27.14
N GLU A 119 -0.50 7.39 28.08
CA GLU A 119 0.18 8.66 27.84
C GLU A 119 1.24 8.52 26.73
N GLU A 120 2.05 7.47 26.76
CA GLU A 120 3.02 7.18 25.72
C GLU A 120 2.34 6.95 24.36
N HIS A 121 1.23 6.20 24.33
CA HIS A 121 0.46 5.96 23.13
C HIS A 121 -0.13 7.24 22.53
N LEU A 122 -0.74 8.10 23.37
CA LEU A 122 -1.31 9.38 22.93
C LEU A 122 -0.23 10.31 22.39
N LYS A 123 0.96 10.34 23.02
CA LYS A 123 2.10 11.10 22.51
C LYS A 123 2.54 10.60 21.15
N LYS A 124 2.65 9.26 20.95
CA LYS A 124 2.95 8.67 19.64
C LYS A 124 1.92 9.03 18.58
N LEU A 125 0.63 9.03 18.94
CA LEU A 125 -0.45 9.45 18.02
C LEU A 125 -0.35 10.93 17.63
N GLU A 126 -0.01 11.80 18.57
CA GLU A 126 0.21 13.22 18.27
C GLU A 126 1.42 13.42 17.35
N GLU A 127 2.52 12.77 17.63
CA GLU A 127 3.71 12.79 16.77
C GLU A 127 3.39 12.23 15.36
N ALA A 128 2.59 11.16 15.27
CA ALA A 128 2.14 10.60 14.00
C ALA A 128 1.29 11.59 13.19
N LYS A 129 0.33 12.28 13.84
CA LYS A 129 -0.47 13.33 13.20
C LYS A 129 0.37 14.49 12.65
N LEU A 130 1.47 14.84 13.34
CA LEU A 130 2.39 15.87 12.85
C LEU A 130 3.22 15.41 11.65
N ARG A 131 3.38 14.11 11.46
CA ARG A 131 4.13 13.49 10.34
C ARG A 131 3.25 12.99 9.21
N ASP A 132 1.92 13.02 9.37
CA ASP A 132 0.96 12.57 8.36
C ASP A 132 1.28 13.16 6.99
N HIS A 133 1.48 12.27 6.00
CA HIS A 133 1.82 12.68 4.63
C HIS A 133 0.73 13.52 3.96
N ASN A 134 -0.55 13.35 4.34
CA ASN A 134 -1.64 14.20 3.83
C ASN A 134 -1.48 15.66 4.28
N LYS A 135 -1.08 15.85 5.54
CA LYS A 135 -0.83 17.18 6.09
C LYS A 135 0.47 17.76 5.53
N LEU A 136 1.59 17.09 5.79
CA LEU A 136 2.91 17.57 5.39
C LEU A 136 3.06 17.67 3.87
N GLY A 137 2.53 16.70 3.13
CA GLY A 137 2.62 16.68 1.68
C GLY A 137 1.92 17.87 1.03
N ARG A 138 0.80 18.33 1.59
CA ARG A 138 0.10 19.53 1.14
C ARG A 138 0.78 20.81 1.60
N GLU A 139 1.16 20.90 2.88
CA GLU A 139 1.85 22.07 3.45
C GLU A 139 3.21 22.34 2.75
N LEU A 140 3.93 21.28 2.39
CA LEU A 140 5.23 21.34 1.70
C LEU A 140 5.11 21.34 0.17
N GLU A 141 3.89 21.34 -0.37
CA GLU A 141 3.60 21.37 -1.81
C GLU A 141 4.16 20.18 -2.59
N TYR A 142 4.09 18.97 -2.02
CA TYR A 142 4.40 17.74 -2.75
C TYR A 142 3.25 17.30 -3.64
N PHE A 143 2.02 17.41 -3.16
CA PHE A 143 0.82 17.05 -3.94
C PHE A 143 -0.41 17.82 -3.47
N THR A 144 -1.45 17.76 -4.30
CA THR A 144 -2.78 18.27 -3.97
C THR A 144 -3.86 17.34 -4.53
N THR A 145 -5.10 17.55 -4.09
CA THR A 145 -6.30 16.89 -4.65
C THR A 145 -7.31 17.97 -5.02
N VAL A 146 -8.01 17.78 -6.14
CA VAL A 146 -8.98 18.73 -6.65
C VAL A 146 -10.26 17.97 -7.02
N ASP A 147 -11.41 18.45 -6.60
CA ASP A 147 -12.71 17.76 -6.81
C ASP A 147 -13.01 17.50 -8.28
N TYR A 148 -12.65 18.43 -9.18
CA TYR A 148 -12.85 18.27 -10.63
C TYR A 148 -11.99 17.18 -11.25
N VAL A 149 -10.87 16.79 -10.62
CA VAL A 149 -10.05 15.66 -11.05
C VAL A 149 -10.62 14.36 -10.50
N GLY A 150 -11.12 14.40 -9.27
CA GLY A 150 -11.78 13.29 -8.61
C GLY A 150 -10.97 12.68 -7.45
N GLN A 151 -11.69 11.92 -6.64
CA GLN A 151 -11.09 11.23 -5.49
C GLN A 151 -10.12 10.13 -5.93
N GLY A 152 -9.02 9.97 -5.20
CA GLY A 152 -8.01 8.96 -5.51
C GLY A 152 -7.14 9.29 -6.73
N LEU A 153 -7.21 10.52 -7.24
CA LEU A 153 -6.42 11.03 -8.38
C LEU A 153 -5.61 12.26 -7.93
N PRO A 154 -4.57 12.08 -7.10
CA PRO A 154 -3.74 13.18 -6.63
C PRO A 154 -2.95 13.81 -7.77
N ILE A 155 -2.75 15.12 -7.69
CA ILE A 155 -1.85 15.87 -8.56
C ILE A 155 -0.53 16.02 -7.84
N LEU A 156 0.54 15.45 -8.38
CA LEU A 156 1.90 15.73 -7.91
C LEU A 156 2.30 17.15 -8.34
N LEU A 157 2.57 17.99 -7.36
CA LEU A 157 3.09 19.32 -7.58
C LEU A 157 4.58 19.28 -7.95
N PRO A 158 5.22 20.37 -8.41
CA PRO A 158 6.59 20.33 -8.91
C PRO A 158 7.60 19.65 -7.97
N LYS A 159 7.49 19.86 -6.65
CA LYS A 159 8.37 19.23 -5.66
C LYS A 159 8.15 17.70 -5.61
N GLY A 160 6.89 17.25 -5.54
CA GLY A 160 6.56 15.82 -5.53
C GLY A 160 6.90 15.12 -6.84
N ALA A 161 6.56 15.76 -7.96
CA ALA A 161 6.89 15.25 -9.28
C ALA A 161 8.43 15.09 -9.47
N ARG A 162 9.22 16.02 -8.91
CA ARG A 162 10.67 15.93 -8.96
C ARG A 162 11.23 14.76 -8.15
N VAL A 163 10.71 14.52 -6.93
CA VAL A 163 11.12 13.36 -6.12
C VAL A 163 10.79 12.06 -6.84
N VAL A 164 9.56 11.93 -7.33
CA VAL A 164 9.14 10.73 -8.08
C VAL A 164 10.00 10.52 -9.34
N GLN A 165 10.30 11.58 -10.09
CA GLN A 165 11.18 11.48 -11.27
C GLN A 165 12.59 10.99 -10.91
N LEU A 166 13.17 11.47 -9.80
CA LEU A 166 14.48 11.03 -9.33
C LEU A 166 14.46 9.55 -8.93
N LEU A 167 13.41 9.13 -8.22
CA LEU A 167 13.21 7.72 -7.84
C LEU A 167 13.07 6.84 -9.07
N GLN A 168 12.26 7.23 -10.06
CA GLN A 168 12.04 6.45 -11.28
C GLN A 168 13.34 6.25 -12.07
N ARG A 169 14.07 7.33 -12.31
CA ARG A 169 15.36 7.26 -13.03
C ARG A 169 16.36 6.35 -12.33
N TRP A 170 16.51 6.52 -11.02
CA TRP A 170 17.41 5.69 -10.23
C TRP A 170 17.01 4.21 -10.25
N VAL A 171 15.74 3.90 -10.10
CA VAL A 171 15.24 2.52 -10.16
C VAL A 171 15.50 1.90 -11.52
N GLU A 172 15.20 2.62 -12.62
CA GLU A 172 15.43 2.16 -14.00
C GLU A 172 16.92 1.91 -14.27
N ASP A 173 17.81 2.82 -13.83
CA ASP A 173 19.26 2.69 -13.99
C ASP A 173 19.81 1.46 -13.24
N VAL A 174 19.36 1.24 -12.00
CA VAL A 174 19.75 0.07 -11.20
C VAL A 174 19.25 -1.22 -11.83
N GLU A 175 17.98 -1.28 -12.23
CA GLU A 175 17.40 -2.45 -12.89
C GLU A 175 18.14 -2.78 -14.20
N GLN A 176 18.43 -1.78 -15.01
CA GLN A 176 19.23 -1.95 -16.23
C GLN A 176 20.62 -2.52 -15.91
N SER A 177 21.30 -2.03 -14.87
CA SER A 177 22.60 -2.53 -14.43
C SER A 177 22.58 -4.00 -13.99
N LYS A 178 21.40 -4.50 -13.56
CA LYS A 178 21.15 -5.90 -13.20
C LYS A 178 20.70 -6.76 -14.38
N GLY A 179 20.72 -6.22 -15.60
CA GLY A 179 20.36 -6.93 -16.83
C GLY A 179 18.86 -7.02 -17.07
N CYS A 180 18.05 -6.15 -16.47
CA CYS A 180 16.63 -6.04 -16.78
C CYS A 180 16.43 -5.32 -18.13
N LEU A 181 15.44 -5.78 -18.88
CA LEU A 181 15.06 -5.25 -20.17
C LEU A 181 13.84 -4.35 -20.02
N LEU A 182 14.03 -3.05 -20.23
CA LEU A 182 12.95 -2.07 -20.14
C LEU A 182 11.94 -2.27 -21.26
N THR A 183 10.67 -2.28 -20.90
CA THR A 183 9.53 -2.29 -21.84
C THR A 183 8.70 -1.02 -21.68
N LYS A 184 7.90 -0.71 -22.69
CA LYS A 184 6.85 0.32 -22.62
C LYS A 184 5.62 -0.23 -23.32
N THR A 185 4.57 -0.44 -22.54
CA THR A 185 3.34 -1.08 -23.02
C THR A 185 2.14 -0.14 -22.92
N PRO A 186 1.05 -0.38 -23.70
CA PRO A 186 -0.14 0.47 -23.66
C PRO A 186 -0.83 0.53 -22.31
N LEU A 187 -1.54 1.63 -22.04
CA LEU A 187 -2.30 1.83 -20.80
C LEU A 187 -3.67 1.14 -20.80
N LEU A 188 -4.13 0.72 -21.96
CA LEU A 188 -5.43 0.04 -22.12
C LEU A 188 -5.32 -1.10 -23.11
N ALA A 189 -6.19 -2.10 -22.95
CA ALA A 189 -6.33 -3.22 -23.88
C ALA A 189 -7.80 -3.65 -23.99
N LYS A 190 -8.08 -4.47 -25.01
CA LYS A 190 -9.38 -5.15 -25.14
C LYS A 190 -9.59 -6.13 -23.99
N ARG A 191 -10.87 -6.32 -23.60
CA ARG A 191 -11.26 -7.27 -22.55
C ARG A 191 -10.70 -8.68 -22.75
N ASP A 192 -10.48 -9.10 -24.02
CA ASP A 192 -9.99 -10.44 -24.32
C ASP A 192 -8.63 -10.73 -23.68
N LEU A 193 -7.74 -9.73 -23.62
CA LEU A 193 -6.47 -9.87 -22.93
C LEU A 193 -6.64 -10.19 -21.44
N TYR A 194 -7.61 -9.53 -20.81
CA TYR A 194 -7.91 -9.72 -19.38
C TYR A 194 -8.72 -10.99 -19.10
N LYS A 195 -9.50 -11.48 -20.08
CA LYS A 195 -10.13 -12.81 -20.02
C LYS A 195 -9.09 -13.91 -20.05
N ILE A 196 -8.12 -13.86 -20.97
CA ILE A 196 -7.01 -14.83 -21.00
C ILE A 196 -6.27 -14.89 -19.66
N SER A 197 -6.00 -13.75 -19.05
CA SER A 197 -5.29 -13.69 -17.79
C SER A 197 -6.15 -14.02 -16.56
N GLY A 198 -7.47 -14.18 -16.69
CA GLY A 198 -8.41 -14.41 -15.60
C GLY A 198 -8.79 -13.16 -14.80
N HIS A 199 -8.15 -12.02 -15.04
CA HIS A 199 -8.45 -10.80 -14.31
C HIS A 199 -9.85 -10.25 -14.59
N TRP A 200 -10.42 -10.50 -15.76
CA TRP A 200 -11.78 -10.08 -16.09
C TRP A 200 -12.82 -10.75 -15.20
N ASP A 201 -12.61 -12.02 -14.85
CA ASP A 201 -13.55 -12.79 -14.06
C ASP A 201 -13.39 -12.55 -12.55
N HIS A 202 -12.17 -12.27 -12.11
CA HIS A 202 -11.86 -12.13 -10.67
C HIS A 202 -11.73 -10.69 -10.18
N TYR A 203 -11.60 -9.70 -11.08
CA TYR A 203 -11.23 -8.34 -10.70
C TYR A 203 -12.00 -7.24 -11.45
N LEU A 204 -13.11 -7.57 -12.11
CA LEU A 204 -13.85 -6.62 -12.95
C LEU A 204 -14.27 -5.36 -12.21
N ASP A 205 -14.79 -5.48 -10.98
CA ASP A 205 -15.22 -4.36 -10.15
C ASP A 205 -14.08 -3.38 -9.81
N GLY A 206 -12.85 -3.89 -9.78
CA GLY A 206 -11.63 -3.10 -9.58
C GLY A 206 -11.05 -2.48 -10.85
N MET A 207 -11.70 -2.62 -12.00
CA MET A 207 -11.21 -2.11 -13.30
C MET A 207 -12.00 -0.90 -13.77
N PHE A 208 -11.33 0.03 -14.45
CA PHE A 208 -11.98 1.09 -15.25
C PHE A 208 -12.25 0.57 -16.65
N VAL A 209 -13.52 0.33 -16.95
CA VAL A 209 -13.98 -0.25 -18.22
C VAL A 209 -14.52 0.83 -19.15
N LEU A 210 -14.20 0.73 -20.44
CA LEU A 210 -14.64 1.60 -21.52
C LEU A 210 -15.51 0.77 -22.48
N GLY A 211 -16.80 0.95 -22.40
CA GLY A 211 -17.82 0.18 -23.10
C GLY A 211 -18.68 -0.63 -22.12
N ASP A 212 -19.53 -1.50 -22.65
CA ASP A 212 -20.37 -2.39 -21.82
C ASP A 212 -19.61 -3.70 -21.55
N PRO A 213 -19.27 -4.01 -20.27
CA PRO A 213 -18.57 -5.25 -19.94
C PRO A 213 -19.40 -6.51 -20.20
N HIS A 214 -20.72 -6.41 -20.29
CA HIS A 214 -21.65 -7.52 -20.48
C HIS A 214 -22.09 -7.72 -21.92
N ASP A 215 -21.83 -6.77 -22.82
CA ASP A 215 -22.14 -6.89 -24.25
C ASP A 215 -20.94 -7.56 -24.98
N GLU A 216 -21.07 -8.87 -25.20
CA GLU A 216 -20.04 -9.67 -25.88
C GLU A 216 -19.86 -9.32 -27.37
N GLU A 217 -20.88 -8.70 -28.01
CA GLU A 217 -20.83 -8.38 -29.46
C GLU A 217 -20.10 -7.07 -29.73
N LYS A 218 -20.00 -6.19 -28.71
CA LYS A 218 -19.33 -4.90 -28.84
C LYS A 218 -17.91 -4.92 -28.34
N GLU A 219 -17.08 -4.12 -28.98
CA GLU A 219 -15.70 -3.90 -28.52
C GLU A 219 -15.71 -3.21 -27.16
N CYS A 220 -14.97 -3.79 -26.20
CA CYS A 220 -14.83 -3.27 -24.84
C CYS A 220 -13.37 -3.24 -24.47
N PHE A 221 -12.92 -2.12 -23.90
CA PHE A 221 -11.57 -1.91 -23.41
C PHE A 221 -11.59 -1.73 -21.90
N ALA A 222 -10.42 -1.90 -21.27
CA ALA A 222 -10.22 -1.48 -19.90
C ALA A 222 -8.84 -0.84 -19.72
N LEU A 223 -8.75 0.14 -18.81
CA LEU A 223 -7.47 0.63 -18.32
C LEU A 223 -6.79 -0.46 -17.51
N ARG A 224 -5.48 -0.61 -17.68
CA ARG A 224 -4.73 -1.71 -17.09
C ARG A 224 -4.59 -1.60 -15.56
N PRO A 225 -5.03 -2.59 -14.78
CA PRO A 225 -4.75 -2.68 -13.35
C PRO A 225 -3.40 -3.33 -13.02
N MET A 226 -2.73 -3.95 -14.02
CA MET A 226 -1.42 -4.60 -13.95
C MET A 226 -0.76 -4.62 -15.35
N THR A 227 0.53 -4.92 -15.42
CA THR A 227 1.31 -4.93 -16.68
C THR A 227 1.57 -6.34 -17.22
N CYS A 228 1.43 -7.39 -16.39
CA CYS A 228 1.80 -8.76 -16.75
C CYS A 228 1.26 -9.23 -18.11
N PRO A 229 -0.03 -9.09 -18.48
CA PRO A 229 -0.54 -9.59 -19.75
C PRO A 229 0.16 -8.96 -20.96
N PHE A 230 0.57 -7.69 -20.85
CA PHE A 230 1.26 -6.97 -21.90
C PHE A 230 2.70 -7.45 -22.07
N GLN A 231 3.43 -7.69 -20.96
CA GLN A 231 4.80 -8.20 -21.05
C GLN A 231 4.84 -9.64 -21.53
N TYR A 232 3.78 -10.43 -21.34
CA TYR A 232 3.66 -11.75 -21.97
C TYR A 232 3.58 -11.64 -23.49
N GLN A 233 2.93 -10.61 -24.03
CA GLN A 233 2.94 -10.37 -25.49
C GLN A 233 4.33 -10.01 -26.00
N VAL A 234 5.16 -9.32 -25.19
CA VAL A 234 6.58 -9.07 -25.51
C VAL A 234 7.36 -10.39 -25.58
N TYR A 235 7.11 -11.31 -24.66
CA TYR A 235 7.70 -12.65 -24.72
C TYR A 235 7.27 -13.42 -25.97
N LEU A 236 5.99 -13.42 -26.27
CA LEU A 236 5.37 -14.16 -27.37
C LEU A 236 5.70 -13.60 -28.75
N ASN A 237 6.30 -12.41 -28.84
CA ASN A 237 6.64 -11.75 -30.14
C ASN A 237 7.53 -12.62 -31.05
N LYS A 238 8.28 -13.56 -30.48
CA LYS A 238 9.06 -14.56 -31.21
C LYS A 238 9.20 -15.86 -30.43
N GLN A 239 9.51 -16.95 -31.12
CA GLN A 239 9.85 -18.23 -30.47
C GLN A 239 11.07 -18.07 -29.57
N ARG A 240 11.01 -18.63 -28.36
CA ARG A 240 12.07 -18.59 -27.35
C ARG A 240 12.74 -19.95 -27.17
N SER A 241 13.99 -19.94 -26.78
CA SER A 241 14.74 -21.12 -26.40
C SER A 241 15.25 -21.00 -24.96
N TYR A 242 15.74 -22.11 -24.40
CA TYR A 242 16.36 -22.10 -23.07
C TYR A 242 17.51 -21.09 -22.91
N ARG A 243 18.13 -20.66 -24.02
CA ARG A 243 19.23 -19.68 -24.05
C ARG A 243 18.74 -18.24 -23.86
N ASP A 244 17.47 -18.00 -24.16
CA ASP A 244 16.85 -16.67 -23.98
C ASP A 244 16.42 -16.42 -22.52
N LEU A 245 16.52 -17.45 -21.65
CA LEU A 245 16.06 -17.41 -20.26
C LEU A 245 17.24 -17.41 -19.27
N PRO A 246 17.16 -16.65 -18.17
CA PRO A 246 16.02 -15.86 -17.71
C PRO A 246 15.84 -14.59 -18.53
N MET A 247 14.60 -14.24 -18.88
CA MET A 247 14.23 -12.96 -19.47
C MET A 247 13.63 -12.06 -18.39
N ARG A 248 14.36 -11.03 -18.01
CA ARG A 248 13.97 -10.09 -16.95
C ARG A 248 13.35 -8.85 -17.57
N LEU A 249 12.03 -8.84 -17.74
CA LEU A 249 11.30 -7.68 -18.24
C LEU A 249 10.96 -6.73 -17.09
N THR A 250 11.10 -5.42 -17.32
CA THR A 250 10.75 -4.39 -16.35
C THR A 250 10.02 -3.23 -17.01
N GLU A 251 9.22 -2.52 -16.25
CA GLU A 251 8.52 -1.31 -16.69
C GLU A 251 8.21 -0.38 -15.53
N THR A 252 8.47 0.91 -15.71
CA THR A 252 7.83 1.95 -14.91
C THR A 252 6.43 2.15 -15.45
N SER A 253 5.45 1.51 -14.80
CA SER A 253 4.10 1.33 -15.29
C SER A 253 3.12 2.25 -14.59
N THR A 254 2.29 2.96 -15.36
CA THR A 254 1.09 3.61 -14.83
C THR A 254 -0.07 2.62 -14.83
N LEU A 255 -0.70 2.43 -13.68
CA LEU A 255 -1.80 1.50 -13.45
C LEU A 255 -3.02 2.22 -12.90
N PHE A 256 -4.19 1.59 -13.09
CA PHE A 256 -5.49 2.14 -12.72
C PHE A 256 -6.29 1.09 -11.97
N ARG A 257 -6.79 1.44 -10.78
CA ARG A 257 -7.66 0.57 -9.99
C ARG A 257 -8.85 1.36 -9.48
N ASN A 258 -10.05 0.84 -9.70
CA ASN A 258 -11.29 1.46 -9.26
C ASN A 258 -11.51 1.22 -7.76
N GLU A 259 -10.64 1.80 -6.95
CA GLU A 259 -10.71 1.66 -5.48
C GLU A 259 -11.99 2.29 -4.93
N ALA A 260 -12.62 1.62 -3.96
CA ALA A 260 -13.78 2.16 -3.26
C ALA A 260 -13.43 3.42 -2.46
N SER A 261 -14.39 4.32 -2.30
CA SER A 261 -14.17 5.63 -1.66
C SER A 261 -13.62 5.51 -0.23
N GLY A 262 -14.05 4.51 0.53
CA GLY A 262 -13.60 4.25 1.91
C GLY A 262 -12.20 3.67 2.04
N GLU A 263 -11.61 3.18 0.95
CA GLU A 263 -10.28 2.57 0.95
C GLU A 263 -9.17 3.54 0.56
N MET A 264 -9.52 4.64 -0.12
CA MET A 264 -8.55 5.62 -0.59
C MET A 264 -7.92 6.39 0.57
N HIS A 265 -6.60 6.55 0.51
CA HIS A 265 -5.84 7.23 1.56
C HIS A 265 -4.64 8.00 1.00
N GLY A 266 -4.81 9.31 0.82
CA GLY A 266 -3.75 10.23 0.38
C GLY A 266 -3.01 9.73 -0.87
N LEU A 267 -1.69 9.53 -0.76
CA LEU A 267 -0.85 8.93 -1.79
C LEU A 267 -0.64 7.40 -1.57
N ILE A 268 -1.08 6.85 -0.44
CA ILE A 268 -0.85 5.44 -0.09
C ILE A 268 -1.76 4.53 -0.90
N ARG A 269 -3.05 4.89 -1.07
CA ARG A 269 -4.01 4.13 -1.87
C ARG A 269 -4.81 5.06 -2.76
N VAL A 270 -4.56 4.93 -4.05
CA VAL A 270 -5.03 5.84 -5.11
C VAL A 270 -5.59 5.07 -6.29
N ARG A 271 -6.37 5.72 -7.15
CA ARG A 271 -6.98 5.11 -8.34
C ARG A 271 -6.05 5.07 -9.55
N GLN A 272 -5.09 5.99 -9.62
CA GLN A 272 -4.01 6.00 -10.61
C GLN A 272 -2.69 6.10 -9.88
N PHE A 273 -1.75 5.22 -10.20
CA PHE A 273 -0.42 5.21 -9.60
C PHE A 273 0.63 4.71 -10.58
N THR A 274 1.88 5.02 -10.28
CA THR A 274 3.04 4.55 -11.04
C THR A 274 3.84 3.57 -10.21
N ILE A 275 4.18 2.43 -10.77
CA ILE A 275 4.85 1.34 -10.07
C ILE A 275 6.09 0.87 -10.84
N SER A 276 7.15 0.51 -10.13
CA SER A 276 8.27 -0.24 -10.68
C SER A 276 7.97 -1.73 -10.65
N GLU A 277 7.46 -2.27 -11.73
CA GLU A 277 7.16 -3.70 -11.78
C GLU A 277 7.89 -4.41 -12.91
N GLY A 278 8.01 -5.71 -12.79
CA GLY A 278 8.61 -6.54 -13.80
C GLY A 278 8.23 -8.01 -13.68
N HIS A 279 8.41 -8.71 -14.79
CA HIS A 279 8.10 -10.12 -14.91
C HIS A 279 9.34 -10.86 -15.41
N TYR A 280 9.88 -11.71 -14.56
CA TYR A 280 11.02 -12.55 -14.90
C TYR A 280 10.50 -13.88 -15.40
N ILE A 281 10.72 -14.16 -16.68
CA ILE A 281 10.31 -15.39 -17.34
C ILE A 281 11.55 -16.28 -17.37
N LEU A 282 11.43 -17.47 -16.78
CA LEU A 282 12.58 -18.28 -16.42
C LEU A 282 12.30 -19.79 -16.50
N ARG A 283 13.37 -20.59 -16.55
CA ARG A 283 13.27 -22.04 -16.39
C ARG A 283 13.13 -22.43 -14.92
N PRO A 284 12.52 -23.57 -14.59
CA PRO A 284 12.41 -24.03 -13.21
C PRO A 284 13.75 -24.06 -12.43
N ASP A 285 14.84 -24.45 -13.09
CA ASP A 285 16.18 -24.50 -12.49
C ASP A 285 16.80 -23.12 -12.16
N GLN A 286 16.19 -22.04 -12.59
CA GLN A 286 16.61 -20.65 -12.34
C GLN A 286 15.81 -19.98 -11.23
N LEU A 287 14.69 -20.60 -10.78
CA LEU A 287 13.71 -19.95 -9.91
C LEU A 287 14.32 -19.43 -8.60
N GLU A 288 15.08 -20.27 -7.91
CA GLU A 288 15.69 -19.92 -6.62
C GLU A 288 16.62 -18.71 -6.76
N GLN A 289 17.54 -18.78 -7.73
CA GLN A 289 18.52 -17.71 -7.96
C GLN A 289 17.84 -16.38 -8.33
N GLU A 290 16.84 -16.41 -9.21
CA GLU A 290 16.14 -15.20 -9.66
C GLU A 290 15.27 -14.63 -8.54
N PHE A 291 14.63 -15.48 -7.72
CA PHE A 291 13.86 -15.01 -6.57
C PHE A 291 14.75 -14.34 -5.52
N LYS A 292 15.91 -14.95 -5.21
CA LYS A 292 16.93 -14.33 -4.32
C LYS A 292 17.36 -12.97 -4.84
N GLY A 293 17.63 -12.87 -6.15
CA GLY A 293 17.98 -11.59 -6.78
C GLY A 293 16.87 -10.53 -6.67
N CYS A 294 15.61 -10.92 -6.81
CA CYS A 294 14.46 -10.01 -6.61
C CYS A 294 14.36 -9.52 -5.15
N HIS A 295 14.53 -10.44 -4.20
CA HIS A 295 14.50 -10.11 -2.76
C HIS A 295 15.64 -9.15 -2.36
N GLU A 296 16.86 -9.44 -2.79
CA GLU A 296 18.03 -8.57 -2.56
C GLU A 296 17.83 -7.19 -3.18
N LEU A 297 17.29 -7.12 -4.40
CA LEU A 297 17.02 -5.88 -5.09
C LEU A 297 15.98 -5.04 -4.34
N ALA A 298 14.89 -5.65 -3.88
CA ALA A 298 13.87 -4.98 -3.09
C ALA A 298 14.44 -4.42 -1.77
N LYS A 299 15.22 -5.22 -1.06
CA LYS A 299 15.92 -4.76 0.17
C LYS A 299 16.84 -3.59 -0.10
N TYR A 300 17.63 -3.66 -1.16
CA TYR A 300 18.54 -2.58 -1.55
C TYR A 300 17.80 -1.26 -1.79
N PHE A 301 16.66 -1.31 -2.50
CA PHE A 301 15.86 -0.12 -2.76
C PHE A 301 15.25 0.45 -1.48
N LEU A 302 14.64 -0.41 -0.65
CA LEU A 302 14.01 0.01 0.60
C LEU A 302 15.02 0.56 1.61
N ASP A 303 16.20 -0.03 1.69
CA ASP A 303 17.30 0.45 2.54
C ASP A 303 17.81 1.81 2.08
N THR A 304 18.06 1.97 0.78
CA THR A 304 18.57 3.22 0.20
C THR A 304 17.62 4.40 0.41
N VAL A 305 16.30 4.17 0.39
CA VAL A 305 15.30 5.20 0.68
C VAL A 305 14.98 5.30 2.18
N GLY A 306 15.63 4.51 3.04
CA GLY A 306 15.50 4.56 4.50
C GLY A 306 14.19 3.98 5.05
N LEU A 307 13.53 3.07 4.32
CA LEU A 307 12.27 2.46 4.73
C LEU A 307 12.42 1.03 5.27
N LEU A 308 13.50 0.32 4.97
CA LEU A 308 13.68 -1.10 5.27
C LEU A 308 13.56 -1.42 6.78
N GLU A 309 14.03 -0.55 7.65
CA GLU A 309 14.02 -0.74 9.11
C GLU A 309 12.61 -0.96 9.69
N ASN A 310 11.57 -0.39 9.03
CA ASN A 310 10.17 -0.52 9.45
C ASN A 310 9.40 -1.56 8.62
N CYS A 311 10.11 -2.42 7.91
CA CYS A 311 9.50 -3.48 7.11
C CYS A 311 9.46 -4.80 7.87
N THR A 312 8.38 -5.55 7.63
CA THR A 312 8.20 -6.95 8.01
C THR A 312 7.93 -7.77 6.75
N PHE A 313 8.12 -9.08 6.83
CA PHE A 313 7.90 -9.97 5.70
C PHE A 313 6.73 -10.89 5.98
N ARG A 314 5.88 -11.11 4.96
CA ARG A 314 4.71 -11.99 5.05
C ARG A 314 4.70 -12.98 3.90
N PHE A 315 4.72 -14.26 4.23
CA PHE A 315 4.49 -15.32 3.27
C PHE A 315 2.99 -15.54 3.12
N SER A 316 2.42 -14.95 2.08
CA SER A 316 0.99 -15.03 1.77
C SER A 316 0.68 -16.31 1.00
N GLN A 317 -0.13 -17.16 1.62
CA GLN A 317 -0.52 -18.48 1.16
C GLN A 317 -1.99 -18.53 0.76
N TRP A 318 -2.36 -19.54 -0.01
CA TRP A 318 -3.75 -19.79 -0.35
C TRP A 318 -4.52 -20.40 0.83
N ASP A 319 -5.86 -20.33 0.76
CA ASP A 319 -6.74 -21.13 1.61
C ASP A 319 -7.10 -22.44 0.88
N PRO A 320 -6.70 -23.63 1.42
CA PRO A 320 -7.05 -24.92 0.80
C PRO A 320 -8.56 -25.19 0.64
N GLU A 321 -9.39 -24.53 1.45
CA GLU A 321 -10.84 -24.66 1.34
C GLU A 321 -11.41 -23.90 0.13
N ASN A 322 -10.72 -22.85 -0.33
CA ASN A 322 -11.08 -22.02 -1.50
C ASN A 322 -12.60 -21.73 -1.62
N LYS A 323 -13.24 -21.40 -0.50
CA LYS A 323 -14.71 -21.25 -0.38
C LYS A 323 -15.32 -20.28 -1.40
N ASN A 324 -14.55 -19.27 -1.80
CA ASN A 324 -15.00 -18.21 -2.71
C ASN A 324 -14.53 -18.40 -4.16
N ASN A 325 -13.99 -19.56 -4.50
CA ASN A 325 -13.34 -19.84 -5.81
C ASN A 325 -12.34 -18.74 -6.22
N LYS A 326 -11.63 -18.21 -5.23
CA LYS A 326 -10.63 -17.14 -5.43
C LYS A 326 -9.38 -17.65 -6.16
N TYR A 327 -9.01 -18.91 -5.92
CA TYR A 327 -7.75 -19.49 -6.35
C TYR A 327 -7.94 -20.41 -7.54
N GLU A 328 -7.09 -20.26 -8.52
CA GLU A 328 -7.05 -21.08 -9.73
C GLU A 328 -5.97 -22.15 -9.67
N GLY A 329 -6.06 -23.15 -10.57
CA GLY A 329 -5.14 -24.30 -10.59
C GLY A 329 -5.58 -25.44 -9.67
N THR A 330 -4.72 -26.45 -9.56
CA THR A 330 -4.98 -27.63 -8.73
C THR A 330 -4.33 -27.50 -7.34
N LYS A 331 -4.84 -28.30 -6.40
CA LYS A 331 -4.26 -28.37 -5.04
C LYS A 331 -2.77 -28.72 -5.08
N GLU A 332 -2.39 -29.65 -5.93
CA GLU A 332 -1.01 -30.11 -6.09
C GLU A 332 -0.10 -28.98 -6.57
N GLN A 333 -0.55 -28.16 -7.52
CA GLN A 333 0.20 -26.99 -8.01
C GLN A 333 0.43 -25.97 -6.90
N TRP A 334 -0.59 -25.73 -6.05
CA TRP A 334 -0.48 -24.84 -4.90
C TRP A 334 0.48 -25.36 -3.84
N GLU A 335 0.34 -26.65 -3.46
CA GLU A 335 1.23 -27.28 -2.50
C GLU A 335 2.70 -27.26 -2.98
N GLU A 336 2.93 -27.57 -4.25
CA GLU A 336 4.27 -27.51 -4.87
C GLU A 336 4.83 -26.08 -4.86
N SER A 337 4.08 -25.09 -5.34
CA SER A 337 4.56 -23.72 -5.43
C SER A 337 4.84 -23.10 -4.05
N GLN A 338 4.01 -23.39 -3.06
CA GLN A 338 4.23 -22.95 -1.68
C GLN A 338 5.42 -23.64 -1.03
N ALA A 339 5.62 -24.95 -1.27
CA ALA A 339 6.78 -25.68 -0.76
C ALA A 339 8.09 -25.12 -1.34
N VAL A 340 8.11 -24.83 -2.65
CA VAL A 340 9.26 -24.20 -3.31
C VAL A 340 9.54 -22.81 -2.71
N MET A 341 8.52 -21.97 -2.59
CA MET A 341 8.70 -20.64 -1.99
C MET A 341 9.19 -20.73 -0.55
N LYS A 342 8.61 -21.63 0.25
CA LYS A 342 9.05 -21.86 1.63
C LYS A 342 10.53 -22.21 1.71
N THR A 343 10.97 -23.14 0.88
CA THR A 343 12.39 -23.55 0.82
C THR A 343 13.29 -22.35 0.51
N ILE A 344 12.92 -21.53 -0.49
CA ILE A 344 13.69 -20.34 -0.86
C ILE A 344 13.75 -19.32 0.30
N LEU A 345 12.64 -19.09 1.00
CA LEU A 345 12.58 -18.15 2.12
C LEU A 345 13.39 -18.65 3.33
N ASP A 346 13.33 -19.93 3.63
CA ASP A 346 14.12 -20.57 4.69
C ASP A 346 15.63 -20.48 4.37
N ASP A 347 16.04 -20.73 3.13
CA ASP A 347 17.44 -20.62 2.65
C ASP A 347 17.96 -19.18 2.65
N LEU A 348 17.06 -18.19 2.56
CA LEU A 348 17.38 -16.77 2.65
C LEU A 348 17.41 -16.24 4.10
N ASP A 349 17.10 -17.10 5.09
CA ASP A 349 16.96 -16.73 6.50
C ASP A 349 16.01 -15.52 6.69
N VAL A 350 14.89 -15.51 5.95
CA VAL A 350 13.88 -14.46 6.06
C VAL A 350 12.98 -14.76 7.25
N ASP A 351 12.94 -13.85 8.21
CA ASP A 351 11.96 -13.87 9.30
C ASP A 351 10.61 -13.39 8.77
N TYR A 352 9.66 -14.31 8.57
CA TYR A 352 8.36 -14.02 7.97
C TYR A 352 7.18 -14.55 8.79
N GLU A 353 6.08 -13.84 8.72
CA GLU A 353 4.78 -14.30 9.19
C GLU A 353 4.01 -15.01 8.06
N ILE A 354 3.15 -15.96 8.40
CA ILE A 354 2.28 -16.62 7.43
C ILE A 354 0.93 -15.93 7.38
N GLY A 355 0.50 -15.51 6.19
CA GLY A 355 -0.83 -14.99 5.89
C GLY A 355 -1.64 -16.01 5.07
N ILE A 356 -2.66 -16.63 5.69
CA ILE A 356 -3.56 -17.55 4.99
C ILE A 356 -4.65 -16.76 4.27
N ASP A 357 -5.08 -17.21 3.08
CA ASP A 357 -6.04 -16.54 2.19
C ASP A 357 -5.57 -15.17 1.66
N GLU A 358 -4.25 -14.92 1.71
CA GLU A 358 -3.66 -13.67 1.24
C GLU A 358 -2.91 -13.80 -0.09
N ALA A 359 -2.75 -15.00 -0.64
CA ALA A 359 -2.10 -15.24 -1.93
C ALA A 359 -2.83 -14.57 -3.10
N ALA A 360 -2.12 -14.34 -4.21
CA ALA A 360 -2.75 -14.02 -5.48
C ALA A 360 -3.53 -15.24 -6.02
N PHE A 361 -4.50 -15.01 -6.90
CA PHE A 361 -5.30 -16.12 -7.43
C PHE A 361 -4.49 -17.14 -8.25
N TYR A 362 -3.30 -16.76 -8.69
CA TYR A 362 -2.40 -17.56 -9.53
C TYR A 362 -1.12 -18.03 -8.85
N GLY A 363 -0.89 -17.70 -7.60
CA GLY A 363 0.32 -18.17 -6.90
C GLY A 363 0.62 -17.52 -5.55
N PRO A 364 1.51 -18.14 -4.77
CA PRO A 364 1.94 -17.61 -3.47
C PRO A 364 2.84 -16.37 -3.65
N LYS A 365 2.94 -15.58 -2.59
CA LYS A 365 3.72 -14.35 -2.63
C LYS A 365 4.46 -14.05 -1.32
N LEU A 366 5.60 -13.41 -1.45
CA LEU A 366 6.29 -12.72 -0.38
C LEU A 366 5.88 -11.24 -0.44
N ASP A 367 5.13 -10.79 0.56
CA ASP A 367 4.79 -9.39 0.75
C ASP A 367 5.76 -8.75 1.75
N ILE A 368 6.40 -7.66 1.35
CA ILE A 368 7.15 -6.80 2.26
C ILE A 368 6.17 -5.74 2.75
N GLN A 369 5.85 -5.80 4.04
CA GLN A 369 4.93 -4.89 4.71
C GLN A 369 5.71 -3.72 5.29
N TYR A 370 5.20 -2.52 5.15
CA TYR A 370 5.76 -1.32 5.79
C TYR A 370 4.81 -0.81 6.87
N LYS A 371 5.34 -0.60 8.07
CA LYS A 371 4.59 -0.05 9.19
C LYS A 371 4.69 1.47 9.19
N ASN A 372 3.58 2.14 8.88
CA ASN A 372 3.51 3.59 8.82
C ASN A 372 3.56 4.25 10.22
N VAL A 373 3.57 5.59 10.27
CA VAL A 373 3.67 6.35 11.53
C VAL A 373 2.51 6.10 12.49
N PHE A 374 1.35 5.66 12.00
CA PHE A 374 0.19 5.29 12.82
C PHE A 374 0.23 3.84 13.28
N GLY A 375 1.25 3.08 12.90
CA GLY A 375 1.41 1.67 13.23
C GLY A 375 0.60 0.72 12.34
N LYS A 376 -0.03 1.21 11.27
CA LYS A 376 -0.71 0.38 10.29
C LYS A 376 0.31 -0.20 9.32
N GLU A 377 0.15 -1.48 9.00
CA GLU A 377 0.94 -2.18 7.98
C GLU A 377 0.23 -2.15 6.63
N ASP A 378 0.98 -1.81 5.60
CA ASP A 378 0.53 -1.88 4.21
C ASP A 378 1.64 -2.51 3.36
N THR A 379 1.28 -3.32 2.37
CA THR A 379 2.25 -3.91 1.45
C THR A 379 2.92 -2.83 0.59
N ILE A 380 4.25 -2.76 0.62
CA ILE A 380 5.04 -1.82 -0.19
C ILE A 380 5.65 -2.51 -1.41
N VAL A 381 6.16 -3.74 -1.26
CA VAL A 381 6.77 -4.55 -2.32
C VAL A 381 6.19 -5.95 -2.27
N THR A 382 6.00 -6.57 -3.44
CA THR A 382 5.54 -7.96 -3.55
C THR A 382 6.43 -8.71 -4.55
N ILE A 383 6.75 -9.97 -4.23
CA ILE A 383 7.43 -10.93 -5.11
C ILE A 383 6.57 -12.19 -5.14
N GLN A 384 6.10 -12.61 -6.33
CA GLN A 384 5.14 -13.71 -6.51
C GLN A 384 5.73 -14.76 -7.45
N ILE A 385 5.45 -16.02 -7.17
CA ILE A 385 5.75 -17.14 -8.08
C ILE A 385 4.46 -17.53 -8.78
N ASP A 386 4.51 -17.58 -10.10
CA ASP A 386 3.40 -17.93 -10.98
C ASP A 386 3.78 -19.11 -11.85
N MET A 387 3.06 -20.20 -11.72
CA MET A 387 3.22 -21.43 -12.49
C MET A 387 2.02 -21.69 -13.43
N LEU A 388 1.04 -20.78 -13.49
CA LEU A 388 -0.24 -20.98 -14.18
C LEU A 388 -0.40 -20.12 -15.43
N LEU A 389 -0.06 -18.84 -15.38
CA LEU A 389 -0.37 -17.90 -16.47
C LEU A 389 0.44 -18.18 -17.73
N ALA A 390 1.62 -18.77 -17.62
CA ALA A 390 2.40 -19.15 -18.80
C ALA A 390 1.63 -20.10 -19.72
N GLU A 391 0.95 -21.10 -19.17
CA GLU A 391 0.12 -22.06 -19.93
C GLU A 391 -1.07 -21.35 -20.57
N ARG A 392 -1.78 -20.50 -19.85
CA ARG A 392 -2.96 -19.74 -20.36
C ARG A 392 -2.63 -18.87 -21.56
N PHE A 393 -1.46 -18.25 -21.53
CA PHE A 393 -0.97 -17.42 -22.62
C PHE A 393 -0.30 -18.22 -23.73
N GLY A 394 -0.18 -19.54 -23.61
CA GLY A 394 0.52 -20.38 -24.56
C GLY A 394 2.02 -20.08 -24.64
N MET A 395 2.60 -19.57 -23.54
CA MET A 395 4.04 -19.31 -23.44
C MET A 395 4.80 -20.62 -23.30
N TYR A 396 5.83 -20.80 -24.13
CA TYR A 396 6.74 -21.93 -24.01
C TYR A 396 8.14 -21.52 -24.49
N TYR A 397 9.14 -22.30 -24.10
CA TYR A 397 10.49 -22.24 -24.66
C TYR A 397 10.89 -23.62 -25.21
N ILE A 398 11.81 -23.63 -26.17
CA ILE A 398 12.44 -24.88 -26.63
C ILE A 398 13.63 -25.18 -25.74
N ASP A 399 13.58 -26.31 -25.06
CA ASP A 399 14.66 -26.74 -24.17
C ASP A 399 15.79 -27.44 -24.96
N LYS A 400 16.87 -27.81 -24.25
CA LYS A 400 18.07 -28.46 -24.81
C LYS A 400 17.76 -29.75 -25.55
N ASP A 401 16.71 -30.45 -25.14
CA ASP A 401 16.21 -31.69 -25.73
C ASP A 401 15.31 -31.49 -26.97
N GLY A 402 15.10 -30.23 -27.38
CA GLY A 402 14.24 -29.87 -28.47
C GLY A 402 12.72 -29.85 -28.13
N GLN A 403 12.36 -30.14 -26.88
CA GLN A 403 10.97 -30.19 -26.45
C GLN A 403 10.49 -28.81 -26.03
N LYS A 404 9.17 -28.58 -26.17
CA LYS A 404 8.49 -27.40 -25.61
C LYS A 404 8.30 -27.60 -24.11
N LYS A 405 8.72 -26.59 -23.33
CA LYS A 405 8.51 -26.55 -21.88
C LYS A 405 7.89 -25.22 -21.46
N LEU A 406 7.05 -25.26 -20.45
CA LEU A 406 6.46 -24.06 -19.83
C LEU A 406 7.50 -23.35 -18.96
N PRO A 407 7.66 -22.04 -19.11
CA PRO A 407 8.46 -21.26 -18.18
C PRO A 407 7.70 -20.98 -16.88
N TYR A 408 8.44 -20.73 -15.80
CA TYR A 408 7.91 -20.11 -14.59
C TYR A 408 8.01 -18.60 -14.71
N ILE A 409 7.18 -17.87 -13.96
CA ILE A 409 7.18 -16.41 -13.95
C ILE A 409 7.34 -15.92 -12.52
N ILE A 410 8.23 -14.96 -12.30
CA ILE A 410 8.26 -14.18 -11.08
C ILE A 410 7.67 -12.81 -11.39
N HIS A 411 6.55 -12.47 -10.73
CA HIS A 411 6.05 -11.11 -10.68
C HIS A 411 6.75 -10.40 -9.53
N ARG A 412 7.34 -9.28 -9.81
CA ARG A 412 8.04 -8.53 -8.77
C ARG A 412 7.85 -7.04 -8.90
N THR A 413 7.92 -6.34 -7.79
CA THR A 413 8.17 -4.91 -7.76
C THR A 413 9.53 -4.64 -7.14
N SER A 414 10.21 -3.60 -7.59
CA SER A 414 11.52 -3.21 -7.03
C SER A 414 11.36 -2.29 -5.83
N LEU A 415 10.80 -1.11 -6.04
CA LEU A 415 10.49 -0.13 -5.00
C LEU A 415 8.98 -0.06 -4.70
N GLY A 416 8.17 -0.72 -5.52
CA GLY A 416 6.72 -0.66 -5.45
C GLY A 416 6.13 0.59 -6.11
N CYS A 417 5.02 1.09 -5.57
CA CYS A 417 4.32 2.28 -6.05
C CYS A 417 5.05 3.55 -5.61
N PHE A 418 5.42 4.41 -6.54
CA PHE A 418 6.20 5.63 -6.27
C PHE A 418 5.42 6.65 -5.43
N GLU A 419 4.11 6.79 -5.63
CA GLU A 419 3.25 7.66 -4.85
C GLU A 419 3.20 7.20 -3.39
N ARG A 420 3.05 5.89 -3.15
CA ARG A 420 3.06 5.28 -1.81
C ARG A 420 4.43 5.41 -1.15
N THR A 421 5.50 5.19 -1.88
CA THR A 421 6.87 5.37 -1.38
C THR A 421 7.12 6.83 -0.99
N LEU A 422 6.68 7.80 -1.81
CA LEU A 422 6.75 9.22 -1.48
C LEU A 422 5.99 9.54 -0.18
N ALA A 423 4.77 8.99 0.00
CA ALA A 423 4.01 9.17 1.23
C ALA A 423 4.80 8.69 2.46
N TYR A 424 5.32 7.48 2.41
CA TYR A 424 6.10 6.91 3.52
C TYR A 424 7.40 7.66 3.79
N MET A 425 8.05 8.18 2.76
CA MET A 425 9.24 9.04 2.93
C MET A 425 8.89 10.38 3.57
N ILE A 426 7.76 11.01 3.20
CA ILE A 426 7.27 12.24 3.86
C ILE A 426 7.05 11.96 5.35
N GLU A 427 6.41 10.85 5.70
CA GLU A 427 6.16 10.45 7.09
C GLU A 427 7.46 10.11 7.83
N ARG A 428 8.33 9.29 7.25
CA ARG A 428 9.59 8.85 7.86
C ARG A 428 10.52 10.01 8.18
N PHE A 429 10.67 10.92 7.24
CA PHE A 429 11.61 12.04 7.33
C PHE A 429 10.93 13.35 7.78
N ALA A 430 9.65 13.32 8.15
CA ALA A 430 8.88 14.52 8.53
C ALA A 430 9.00 15.64 7.47
N GLY A 431 9.00 15.27 6.19
CA GLY A 431 9.11 16.15 5.04
C GLY A 431 10.55 16.58 4.67
N VAL A 432 11.56 16.23 5.45
CA VAL A 432 12.98 16.50 5.13
C VAL A 432 13.51 15.36 4.27
N MET A 433 13.44 15.49 2.96
CA MET A 433 13.92 14.43 2.06
C MET A 433 15.44 14.21 2.17
N PRO A 434 15.94 12.97 2.00
CA PRO A 434 17.36 12.72 1.81
C PRO A 434 17.94 13.64 0.73
N LEU A 435 19.17 14.12 0.93
CA LEU A 435 19.76 15.15 0.08
C LEU A 435 19.68 14.84 -1.43
N TRP A 436 19.93 13.59 -1.82
CA TRP A 436 19.91 13.19 -3.22
C TRP A 436 18.51 13.21 -3.85
N LEU A 437 17.44 13.13 -3.02
CA LEU A 437 16.03 13.20 -3.44
C LEU A 437 15.41 14.58 -3.19
N ALA A 438 16.04 15.45 -2.41
CA ALA A 438 15.46 16.76 -2.11
C ALA A 438 15.18 17.55 -3.41
N PRO A 439 13.96 18.05 -3.63
CA PRO A 439 13.61 18.83 -4.82
C PRO A 439 14.51 20.05 -5.00
N GLU A 440 14.82 20.69 -3.89
CA GLU A 440 15.81 21.76 -3.75
C GLU A 440 16.80 21.32 -2.67
N GLN A 441 18.08 21.29 -2.99
CA GLN A 441 19.13 20.80 -2.11
C GLN A 441 19.78 21.92 -1.31
N ILE A 442 19.94 23.07 -1.95
CA ILE A 442 20.66 24.21 -1.41
C ILE A 442 19.89 25.48 -1.74
N ARG A 443 19.67 26.35 -0.74
CA ARG A 443 19.17 27.69 -0.94
C ARG A 443 20.20 28.71 -0.48
N LEU A 444 20.59 29.61 -1.36
CA LEU A 444 21.46 30.74 -1.05
C LEU A 444 20.63 31.93 -0.63
N LEU A 445 21.01 32.54 0.48
CA LEU A 445 20.32 33.67 1.10
C LEU A 445 21.24 34.89 1.12
N PRO A 446 21.25 35.75 0.08
CA PRO A 446 21.97 37.02 0.10
C PRO A 446 21.44 37.92 1.21
N ILE A 447 22.37 38.50 2.00
CA ILE A 447 21.99 39.43 3.10
C ILE A 447 21.56 40.76 2.53
N LYS A 448 22.19 41.21 1.46
CA LYS A 448 21.95 42.50 0.78
C LYS A 448 21.75 42.29 -0.71
N GLU A 449 21.12 43.23 -1.37
CA GLU A 449 20.94 43.21 -2.83
C GLU A 449 22.32 43.10 -3.56
N GLY A 450 23.31 43.78 -3.09
CA GLY A 450 24.70 43.69 -3.66
C GLY A 450 25.38 42.34 -3.58
N ASN A 451 24.84 41.38 -2.75
CA ASN A 451 25.35 40.01 -2.66
C ASN A 451 24.62 39.05 -3.62
N VAL A 452 23.57 39.48 -4.32
CA VAL A 452 22.70 38.59 -5.17
C VAL A 452 23.52 38.08 -6.37
N GLU A 453 24.28 38.94 -7.06
CA GLU A 453 25.08 38.54 -8.21
C GLU A 453 26.15 37.48 -7.84
N TYR A 454 26.82 37.67 -6.71
CA TYR A 454 27.79 36.71 -6.20
C TYR A 454 27.11 35.37 -5.81
N ALA A 455 25.96 35.43 -5.13
CA ALA A 455 25.19 34.24 -4.79
C ALA A 455 24.72 33.49 -6.05
N GLN A 456 24.30 34.22 -7.11
CA GLN A 456 23.95 33.64 -8.39
C GLN A 456 25.13 32.92 -9.06
N GLY A 457 26.32 33.50 -9.04
CA GLY A 457 27.52 32.87 -9.55
C GLY A 457 27.86 31.55 -8.82
N ILE A 458 27.61 31.48 -7.49
CA ILE A 458 27.75 30.23 -6.73
C ILE A 458 26.68 29.24 -7.15
N ALA A 459 25.43 29.67 -7.27
CA ALA A 459 24.28 28.81 -7.67
C ALA A 459 24.55 28.21 -9.06
N ASP A 460 25.01 29.00 -10.02
CA ASP A 460 25.30 28.54 -11.39
C ASP A 460 26.39 27.47 -11.40
N ARG A 461 27.46 27.64 -10.59
CA ARG A 461 28.54 26.65 -10.44
C ARG A 461 27.99 25.34 -9.83
N LEU A 462 27.23 25.42 -8.77
CA LEU A 462 26.63 24.24 -8.12
C LEU A 462 25.64 23.54 -9.06
N THR A 463 24.84 24.30 -9.81
CA THR A 463 23.92 23.76 -10.81
C THR A 463 24.66 23.04 -11.95
N SER A 464 25.79 23.57 -12.40
CA SER A 464 26.63 22.91 -13.41
C SER A 464 27.22 21.57 -12.92
N LEU A 465 27.31 21.36 -11.61
CA LEU A 465 27.68 20.11 -10.96
C LEU A 465 26.50 19.17 -10.72
N GLY A 466 25.31 19.53 -11.21
CA GLY A 466 24.09 18.72 -11.09
C GLY A 466 23.32 18.93 -9.79
N MET A 467 23.68 19.92 -8.96
CA MET A 467 22.94 20.26 -7.74
C MET A 467 21.67 21.05 -8.08
N ARG A 468 20.64 20.89 -7.27
CA ARG A 468 19.39 21.67 -7.33
C ARG A 468 19.47 22.83 -6.37
N VAL A 469 19.71 24.02 -6.88
CA VAL A 469 20.06 25.21 -6.10
C VAL A 469 19.17 26.36 -6.48
N THR A 470 18.76 27.16 -5.51
CA THR A 470 18.04 28.43 -5.72
C THR A 470 18.70 29.57 -4.97
N VAL A 471 18.43 30.80 -5.41
CA VAL A 471 18.84 32.03 -4.74
C VAL A 471 17.57 32.77 -4.30
N ASP A 472 17.44 33.04 -3.01
CA ASP A 472 16.36 33.85 -2.47
C ASP A 472 16.71 35.34 -2.57
N SER A 473 16.40 35.93 -3.72
CA SER A 473 16.68 37.34 -4.04
C SER A 473 15.61 38.31 -3.54
N ARG A 474 14.65 37.87 -2.72
CA ARG A 474 13.61 38.76 -2.18
C ARG A 474 14.25 39.92 -1.39
N ASP A 475 13.66 41.11 -1.50
CA ASP A 475 14.07 42.26 -0.70
C ASP A 475 13.47 42.16 0.71
N GLU A 476 14.07 41.26 1.51
CA GLU A 476 13.68 40.98 2.88
C GLU A 476 14.94 40.80 3.75
N ASN A 477 14.79 41.07 5.05
CA ASN A 477 15.83 40.78 6.02
C ASN A 477 16.16 39.26 6.04
N ILE A 478 17.38 38.94 6.44
CA ILE A 478 17.87 37.54 6.44
C ILE A 478 17.03 36.60 7.35
N GLY A 479 16.50 37.09 8.46
CA GLY A 479 15.70 36.29 9.40
C GLY A 479 14.45 35.65 8.75
N PRO A 480 13.58 36.41 8.09
CA PRO A 480 12.46 35.89 7.30
C PRO A 480 12.88 34.89 6.22
N LYS A 481 13.96 35.13 5.49
CA LYS A 481 14.50 34.20 4.48
C LYS A 481 14.93 32.86 5.09
N ILE A 482 15.65 32.88 6.21
CA ILE A 482 16.03 31.66 6.95
C ILE A 482 14.77 30.91 7.44
N LYS A 483 13.80 31.66 8.00
CA LYS A 483 12.54 31.06 8.47
C LYS A 483 11.80 30.38 7.34
N ALA A 484 11.66 31.00 6.17
CA ALA A 484 11.00 30.42 5.01
C ALA A 484 11.70 29.15 4.53
N ALA A 485 13.03 29.19 4.37
CA ALA A 485 13.82 28.01 3.95
C ALA A 485 13.69 26.83 4.94
N ARG A 486 13.64 27.11 6.24
CA ARG A 486 13.44 26.08 7.28
C ARG A 486 12.02 25.49 7.26
N LEU A 487 11.00 26.31 7.04
CA LEU A 487 9.61 25.85 6.92
C LEU A 487 9.44 24.97 5.68
N GLU A 488 10.12 25.28 4.59
CA GLU A 488 10.13 24.47 3.37
C GLU A 488 11.05 23.25 3.43
N ARG A 489 11.71 23.00 4.58
CA ARG A 489 12.58 21.85 4.82
C ARG A 489 13.77 21.73 3.85
N ILE A 490 14.34 22.88 3.45
CA ILE A 490 15.53 22.91 2.59
C ILE A 490 16.73 22.32 3.35
N PRO A 491 17.43 21.29 2.80
CA PRO A 491 18.53 20.61 3.49
C PRO A 491 19.71 21.52 3.84
N TYR A 492 20.13 22.35 2.90
CA TYR A 492 21.26 23.28 3.11
C TYR A 492 20.86 24.72 2.83
N ILE A 493 21.18 25.58 3.76
CA ILE A 493 20.94 27.03 3.68
C ILE A 493 22.30 27.72 3.78
N LEU A 494 22.69 28.44 2.74
CA LEU A 494 23.94 29.21 2.69
C LEU A 494 23.62 30.70 2.77
N VAL A 495 24.08 31.35 3.83
CA VAL A 495 23.96 32.79 4.01
C VAL A 495 25.15 33.46 3.36
N ILE A 496 24.90 34.41 2.47
CA ILE A 496 25.94 35.11 1.66
C ILE A 496 25.99 36.56 2.10
N GLY A 497 27.14 36.97 2.62
CA GLY A 497 27.46 38.34 3.06
C GLY A 497 28.75 38.84 2.47
N ASP A 498 29.21 40.00 2.97
CA ASP A 498 30.42 40.67 2.47
C ASP A 498 31.72 40.07 3.02
N ASN A 499 31.65 39.11 3.97
CA ASN A 499 32.84 38.52 4.63
C ASN A 499 32.99 37.04 4.27
#